data_e89bb6f7374ceb24b6400f09fe7eec95
#
_entry.id   e89bb6f7374ceb24b6400f09fe7eec95
#
_cell.length_a   1.000
_cell.length_b   1.000
_cell.length_c   1.000
_cell.angle_alpha   90.00
_cell.angle_beta   90.00
_cell.angle_gamma   90.00
#
_symmetry.space_group_name_H-M   'P 1'
#
loop_
_entity.id
_entity.type
_entity.pdbx_description
1 polymer ?
#
loop_
_entity_poly.entity_id
_entity_poly.type
_entity_poly.pdbx_seq_one_letter_code
_entity_poly.pdbx_strand_id
1 'polypeptide(L)'
;HEFEKGKLPSSINILTILTIIGSIIGLISSVYTFFTAKKSYETMKETIDSGKLDDAPGWAKGFMSPEMLEMSKKMLENKLPIMLLSVVAMALCLYGAIEMRKLKKQGYTLWLIGELLPLVTTLLFIGMAAFSGFGLLAVLIPVIFIILYTVNRKHLVN
;
A
#
# COMPACT_ATOMS: atom_id res chain seq x y z
N HIS A 1 24.58 0.40 30.67
CA HIS A 1 24.69 0.20 29.23
C HIS A 1 24.10 -1.14 28.75
N GLU A 2 24.18 -2.17 29.55
CA GLU A 2 23.51 -3.45 29.22
C GLU A 2 21.99 -3.33 29.22
N PHE A 3 21.45 -2.44 30.04
CA PHE A 3 20.00 -2.19 30.09
C PHE A 3 19.46 -1.47 28.85
N GLU A 4 20.32 -0.76 28.13
CA GLU A 4 19.91 -0.04 26.92
C GLU A 4 19.94 -0.90 25.65
N LYS A 5 20.66 -2.03 25.67
CA LYS A 5 20.79 -2.92 24.51
C LYS A 5 19.49 -3.58 24.06
N GLY A 6 18.51 -3.68 24.94
CA GLY A 6 17.21 -4.25 24.62
C GLY A 6 16.10 -3.21 24.50
N LYS A 7 16.39 -1.93 24.72
CA LYS A 7 15.38 -0.88 24.68
C LYS A 7 15.07 -0.48 23.25
N LEU A 8 13.79 -0.54 22.89
CA LEU A 8 13.33 -0.15 21.58
C LEU A 8 13.44 1.38 21.41
N PRO A 9 14.22 1.89 20.43
CA PRO A 9 14.28 3.32 20.16
C PRO A 9 12.91 3.90 19.84
N SER A 10 12.65 5.11 20.28
CA SER A 10 11.38 5.80 20.09
C SER A 10 10.95 5.87 18.62
N SER A 11 11.89 6.18 17.74
CA SER A 11 11.64 6.25 16.29
C SER A 11 11.22 4.90 15.71
N ILE A 12 11.91 3.82 16.05
CA ILE A 12 11.58 2.47 15.61
C ILE A 12 10.22 2.05 16.19
N ASN A 13 9.96 2.40 17.45
CA ASN A 13 8.68 2.10 18.10
C ASN A 13 7.52 2.74 17.33
N ILE A 14 7.60 4.03 17.03
CA ILE A 14 6.56 4.76 16.30
C ILE A 14 6.39 4.22 14.89
N LEU A 15 7.48 4.06 14.14
CA LEU A 15 7.44 3.57 12.76
C LEU A 15 6.84 2.18 12.66
N THR A 16 7.23 1.28 13.56
CA THR A 16 6.72 -0.10 13.54
C THR A 16 5.27 -0.20 13.97
N ILE A 17 4.81 0.62 14.92
CA ILE A 17 3.39 0.69 15.28
C ILE A 17 2.57 1.15 14.08
N LEU A 18 2.99 2.21 13.40
CA LEU A 18 2.32 2.70 12.19
C LEU A 18 2.28 1.65 11.09
N THR A 19 3.38 0.93 10.89
CA THR A 19 3.47 -0.15 9.90
C THR A 19 2.54 -1.32 10.25
N ILE A 20 2.48 -1.72 11.51
CA ILE A 20 1.60 -2.80 11.97
C ILE A 20 0.15 -2.43 11.73
N ILE A 21 -0.27 -1.25 12.14
CA ILE A 21 -1.64 -0.75 11.93
C ILE A 21 -1.94 -0.69 10.44
N GLY A 22 -1.06 -0.08 9.64
CA GLY A 22 -1.23 0.02 8.21
C GLY A 22 -1.28 -1.34 7.51
N SER A 23 -0.48 -2.30 7.94
CA SER A 23 -0.47 -3.65 7.37
C SER A 23 -1.76 -4.40 7.66
N ILE A 24 -2.31 -4.28 8.86
CA ILE A 24 -3.59 -4.91 9.23
C ILE A 24 -4.72 -4.28 8.40
N ILE A 25 -4.75 -2.96 8.28
CA ILE A 25 -5.73 -2.26 7.45
C ILE A 25 -5.56 -2.69 5.99
N GLY A 26 -4.33 -2.80 5.51
CA GLY A 26 -4.02 -3.25 4.15
C GLY A 26 -4.49 -4.67 3.87
N LEU A 27 -4.35 -5.60 4.81
CA LEU A 27 -4.85 -6.98 4.70
C LEU A 27 -6.37 -6.98 4.56
N ILE A 28 -7.06 -6.26 5.43
CA ILE A 28 -8.53 -6.16 5.39
C ILE A 28 -8.97 -5.52 4.08
N SER A 29 -8.33 -4.42 3.67
CA SER A 29 -8.63 -3.72 2.42
C SER A 29 -8.41 -4.60 1.19
N SER A 30 -7.37 -5.41 1.17
CA SER A 30 -7.07 -6.31 0.03
C SER A 30 -8.18 -7.33 -0.17
N VAL A 31 -8.65 -7.94 0.90
CA VAL A 31 -9.74 -8.91 0.86
C VAL A 31 -11.06 -8.22 0.48
N TYR A 32 -11.33 -7.07 1.08
CA TYR A 32 -12.53 -6.28 0.78
C TYR A 32 -12.57 -5.88 -0.70
N THR A 33 -11.46 -5.38 -1.24
CA THR A 33 -11.34 -4.98 -2.64
C THR A 33 -11.59 -6.17 -3.58
N PHE A 34 -11.09 -7.35 -3.24
CA PHE A 34 -11.33 -8.56 -4.03
C PHE A 34 -12.82 -8.86 -4.16
N PHE A 35 -13.56 -8.82 -3.05
CA PHE A 35 -15.00 -9.13 -3.05
C PHE A 35 -15.86 -8.02 -3.65
N THR A 36 -15.39 -6.79 -3.67
CA THR A 36 -16.17 -5.64 -4.16
C THR A 36 -15.70 -5.10 -5.51
N ALA A 37 -14.67 -5.68 -6.13
CA ALA A 37 -14.09 -5.19 -7.37
C ALA A 37 -15.12 -5.08 -8.50
N LYS A 38 -15.94 -6.10 -8.67
CA LYS A 38 -16.99 -6.13 -9.70
C LYS A 38 -18.02 -5.03 -9.48
N LYS A 39 -18.53 -4.93 -8.26
CA LYS A 39 -19.53 -3.92 -7.90
C LYS A 39 -18.98 -2.51 -8.04
N SER A 40 -17.75 -2.29 -7.62
CA SER A 40 -17.09 -0.99 -7.75
C SER A 40 -16.92 -0.57 -9.21
N TYR A 41 -16.52 -1.50 -10.05
CA TYR A 41 -16.39 -1.26 -11.50
C TYR A 41 -17.76 -0.93 -12.12
N GLU A 42 -18.79 -1.73 -11.84
CA GLU A 42 -20.14 -1.53 -12.38
C GLU A 42 -20.72 -0.20 -11.92
N THR A 43 -20.57 0.15 -10.64
CA THR A 43 -21.03 1.43 -10.09
C THR A 43 -20.33 2.61 -10.75
N MET A 44 -19.02 2.53 -10.94
CA MET A 44 -18.25 3.59 -11.61
C MET A 44 -18.70 3.75 -13.07
N LYS A 45 -18.86 2.65 -13.79
CA LYS A 45 -19.29 2.65 -15.18
C LYS A 45 -20.68 3.27 -15.31
N GLU A 46 -21.62 2.86 -14.46
CA GLU A 46 -22.99 3.40 -14.44
C GLU A 46 -22.99 4.89 -14.14
N THR A 47 -22.20 5.35 -13.19
CA THR A 47 -22.10 6.76 -12.82
C THR A 47 -21.55 7.60 -13.98
N ILE A 48 -20.53 7.09 -14.70
CA ILE A 48 -19.98 7.78 -15.86
C ILE A 48 -21.00 7.81 -17.01
N ASP A 49 -21.62 6.68 -17.34
CA ASP A 49 -22.56 6.55 -18.45
C ASP A 49 -23.85 7.35 -18.24
N SER A 50 -24.27 7.55 -16.97
CA SER A 50 -25.48 8.30 -16.64
C SER A 50 -25.34 9.81 -16.69
N GLY A 51 -24.12 10.33 -16.87
CA GLY A 51 -23.85 11.77 -16.88
C GLY A 51 -23.94 12.46 -15.52
N LYS A 52 -24.03 11.71 -14.43
CA LYS A 52 -24.10 12.27 -13.07
C LYS A 52 -22.87 13.09 -12.68
N LEU A 53 -21.78 12.94 -13.41
CA LEU A 53 -20.53 13.66 -13.17
C LEU A 53 -20.45 15.01 -13.89
N ASP A 54 -21.38 15.30 -14.82
CA ASP A 54 -21.31 16.51 -15.63
C ASP A 54 -21.31 17.78 -14.77
N ASP A 55 -22.07 17.77 -13.69
CA ASP A 55 -22.17 18.88 -12.73
C ASP A 55 -21.20 18.75 -11.54
N ALA A 56 -20.38 17.73 -11.51
CA ALA A 56 -19.46 17.49 -10.40
C ALA A 56 -18.25 18.45 -10.43
N PRO A 57 -17.67 18.78 -9.26
CA PRO A 57 -16.40 19.53 -9.20
C PRO A 57 -15.29 18.81 -9.98
N GLY A 58 -14.33 19.58 -10.50
CA GLY A 58 -13.22 19.01 -11.29
C GLY A 58 -12.43 17.93 -10.56
N TRP A 59 -12.25 18.04 -9.24
CA TRP A 59 -11.55 17.02 -8.46
C TRP A 59 -12.34 15.70 -8.41
N ALA A 60 -13.66 15.76 -8.33
CA ALA A 60 -14.52 14.56 -8.34
C ALA A 60 -14.52 13.89 -9.72
N LYS A 61 -14.48 14.68 -10.81
CA LYS A 61 -14.36 14.15 -12.18
C LYS A 61 -13.05 13.39 -12.37
N GLY A 62 -11.97 13.82 -11.71
CA GLY A 62 -10.68 13.15 -11.76
C GLY A 62 -10.71 11.75 -11.16
N PHE A 63 -11.56 11.49 -10.16
CA PHE A 63 -11.72 10.16 -9.55
C PHE A 63 -12.52 9.18 -10.40
N MET A 64 -13.33 9.67 -11.32
CA MET A 64 -14.23 8.85 -12.14
C MET A 64 -14.06 9.15 -13.63
N SER A 65 -12.81 9.35 -14.06
CA SER A 65 -12.47 9.55 -15.46
C SER A 65 -12.49 8.22 -16.23
N PRO A 66 -12.52 8.26 -17.58
CA PRO A 66 -12.36 7.05 -18.39
C PRO A 66 -11.07 6.28 -18.08
N GLU A 67 -9.97 6.96 -17.76
CA GLU A 67 -8.72 6.33 -17.35
C GLU A 67 -8.87 5.55 -16.04
N MET A 68 -9.59 6.11 -15.07
CA MET A 68 -9.88 5.45 -13.80
C MET A 68 -10.78 4.24 -13.99
N LEU A 69 -11.73 4.31 -14.92
CA LEU A 69 -12.58 3.18 -15.28
C LEU A 69 -11.75 2.05 -15.90
N GLU A 70 -10.81 2.37 -16.76
CA GLU A 70 -9.90 1.39 -17.38
C GLU A 70 -9.02 0.72 -16.34
N MET A 71 -8.49 1.48 -15.36
CA MET A 71 -7.74 0.92 -14.24
C MET A 71 -8.60 -0.01 -13.38
N SER A 72 -9.84 0.38 -13.08
CA SER A 72 -10.79 -0.46 -12.36
C SER A 72 -11.07 -1.77 -13.09
N LYS A 73 -11.18 -1.71 -14.42
CA LYS A 73 -11.35 -2.90 -15.26
C LYS A 73 -10.16 -3.84 -15.14
N LYS A 74 -8.95 -3.31 -15.23
CA LYS A 74 -7.71 -4.10 -15.07
C LYS A 74 -7.62 -4.72 -13.68
N MET A 75 -8.01 -3.99 -12.64
CA MET A 75 -8.08 -4.51 -11.29
C MET A 75 -9.09 -5.65 -11.17
N LEU A 76 -10.26 -5.52 -11.82
CA LEU A 76 -11.27 -6.55 -11.83
C LEU A 76 -10.80 -7.81 -12.56
N GLU A 77 -10.19 -7.66 -13.71
CA GLU A 77 -9.67 -8.78 -14.52
C GLU A 77 -8.56 -9.54 -13.81
N ASN A 78 -7.74 -8.85 -13.02
CA ASN A 78 -6.60 -9.40 -12.32
C ASN A 78 -6.80 -9.44 -10.79
N LYS A 79 -8.03 -9.42 -10.32
CA LYS A 79 -8.35 -9.29 -8.88
C LYS A 79 -7.71 -10.38 -8.02
N LEU A 80 -7.64 -11.61 -8.51
CA LEU A 80 -7.08 -12.72 -7.74
C LEU A 80 -5.56 -12.57 -7.55
N PRO A 81 -4.74 -12.45 -8.62
CA PRO A 81 -3.29 -12.25 -8.42
C PRO A 81 -2.98 -10.96 -7.66
N ILE A 82 -3.72 -9.88 -7.88
CA ILE A 82 -3.53 -8.63 -7.14
C ILE A 82 -3.80 -8.84 -5.64
N MET A 83 -4.88 -9.51 -5.29
CA MET A 83 -5.20 -9.82 -3.89
C MET A 83 -4.13 -10.68 -3.25
N LEU A 84 -3.70 -11.77 -3.91
CA LEU A 84 -2.69 -12.67 -3.37
C LEU A 84 -1.36 -11.96 -3.14
N LEU A 85 -0.90 -11.16 -4.10
CA LEU A 85 0.33 -10.38 -3.97
C LEU A 85 0.22 -9.31 -2.90
N SER A 86 -0.94 -8.67 -2.77
CA SER A 86 -1.19 -7.67 -1.72
C SER A 86 -1.18 -8.28 -0.33
N VAL A 87 -1.78 -9.47 -0.16
CA VAL A 87 -1.76 -10.19 1.12
C VAL A 87 -0.33 -10.57 1.49
N VAL A 88 0.44 -11.10 0.54
CA VAL A 88 1.86 -11.42 0.76
C VAL A 88 2.65 -10.17 1.14
N ALA A 89 2.44 -9.07 0.44
CA ALA A 89 3.11 -7.79 0.71
C ALA A 89 2.80 -7.29 2.13
N MET A 90 1.53 -7.30 2.53
CA MET A 90 1.13 -6.84 3.87
C MET A 90 1.65 -7.77 4.96
N ALA A 91 1.66 -9.09 4.71
CA ALA A 91 2.24 -10.07 5.64
C ALA A 91 3.75 -9.84 5.82
N LEU A 92 4.47 -9.54 4.75
CA LEU A 92 5.90 -9.22 4.82
C LEU A 92 6.16 -7.91 5.60
N CYS A 93 5.35 -6.89 5.36
CA CYS A 93 5.44 -5.62 6.10
C CYS A 93 5.16 -5.84 7.59
N LEU A 94 4.13 -6.60 7.92
CA LEU A 94 3.77 -6.90 9.30
C LEU A 94 4.86 -7.70 10.01
N TYR A 95 5.33 -8.77 9.38
CA TYR A 95 6.39 -9.61 9.94
C TYR A 95 7.70 -8.83 10.07
N GLY A 96 8.04 -8.04 9.04
CA GLY A 96 9.21 -7.18 9.07
C GLY A 96 9.16 -6.17 10.21
N ALA A 97 8.02 -5.55 10.46
CA ALA A 97 7.84 -4.62 11.57
C ALA A 97 8.02 -5.32 12.92
N ILE A 98 7.47 -6.51 13.08
CA ILE A 98 7.63 -7.31 14.30
C ILE A 98 9.11 -7.64 14.55
N GLU A 99 9.82 -8.06 13.52
CA GLU A 99 11.25 -8.37 13.62
C GLU A 99 12.09 -7.12 13.92
N MET A 100 11.75 -5.97 13.33
CA MET A 100 12.43 -4.71 13.65
C MET A 100 12.19 -4.27 15.10
N ARG A 101 11.04 -4.59 15.68
CA ARG A 101 10.80 -4.35 17.11
C ARG A 101 11.69 -5.18 18.00
N LYS A 102 12.21 -6.30 17.49
CA LYS A 102 13.23 -7.13 18.16
C LYS A 102 14.65 -6.68 17.79
N LEU A 103 14.79 -5.53 17.12
CA LEU A 103 16.04 -4.94 16.65
C LEU A 103 16.82 -5.86 15.69
N LYS A 104 16.09 -6.65 14.89
CA LYS A 104 16.67 -7.54 13.88
C LYS A 104 16.76 -6.85 12.53
N LYS A 105 17.94 -6.93 11.90
CA LYS A 105 18.21 -6.34 10.59
C LYS A 105 17.36 -6.96 9.48
N GLN A 106 17.09 -8.26 9.56
CA GLN A 106 16.24 -8.95 8.56
C GLN A 106 14.83 -8.35 8.48
N GLY A 107 14.34 -7.78 9.58
CA GLY A 107 13.04 -7.12 9.60
C GLY A 107 12.94 -5.97 8.60
N TYR A 108 14.00 -5.17 8.49
CA TYR A 108 14.07 -4.09 7.50
C TYR A 108 13.99 -4.63 6.06
N THR A 109 14.74 -5.68 5.77
CA THR A 109 14.75 -6.30 4.44
C THR A 109 13.37 -6.87 4.08
N LEU A 110 12.74 -7.59 4.99
CA LEU A 110 11.41 -8.16 4.79
C LEU A 110 10.36 -7.05 4.58
N TRP A 111 10.41 -6.02 5.41
CA TRP A 111 9.53 -4.86 5.28
C TRP A 111 9.73 -4.16 3.94
N LEU A 112 10.98 -3.94 3.52
CA LEU A 112 11.30 -3.26 2.26
C LEU A 112 10.75 -4.03 1.05
N ILE A 113 10.92 -5.36 1.04
CA ILE A 113 10.35 -6.21 -0.01
C ILE A 113 8.82 -6.08 -0.02
N GLY A 114 8.19 -6.15 1.15
CA GLY A 114 6.75 -6.01 1.28
C GLY A 114 6.24 -4.63 0.83
N GLU A 115 7.02 -3.58 1.06
CA GLU A 115 6.66 -2.22 0.66
C GLU A 115 6.80 -1.99 -0.85
N LEU A 116 7.81 -2.58 -1.47
CA LEU A 116 8.05 -2.45 -2.91
C LEU A 116 7.14 -3.35 -3.75
N LEU A 117 6.69 -4.48 -3.20
CA LEU A 117 5.88 -5.45 -3.93
C LEU A 117 4.57 -4.87 -4.48
N PRO A 118 3.79 -4.05 -3.75
CA PRO A 118 2.60 -3.42 -4.30
C PRO A 118 2.89 -2.49 -5.48
N LEU A 119 4.01 -1.79 -5.48
CA LEU A 119 4.42 -0.92 -6.57
C LEU A 119 4.69 -1.73 -7.83
N VAL A 120 5.40 -2.85 -7.70
CA VAL A 120 5.67 -3.77 -8.80
C VAL A 120 4.37 -4.41 -9.31
N THR A 121 3.50 -4.86 -8.40
CA THR A 121 2.20 -5.44 -8.74
C THR A 121 1.35 -4.45 -9.53
N THR A 122 1.26 -3.21 -9.07
CA THR A 122 0.51 -2.15 -9.76
C THR A 122 1.08 -1.90 -11.15
N LEU A 123 2.40 -1.82 -11.26
CA LEU A 123 3.05 -1.60 -12.54
C LEU A 123 2.78 -2.73 -13.54
N LEU A 124 2.80 -3.98 -13.08
CA LEU A 124 2.60 -5.15 -13.94
C LEU A 124 1.15 -5.33 -14.38
N PHE A 125 0.19 -5.14 -13.48
CA PHE A 125 -1.22 -5.46 -13.74
C PHE A 125 -2.08 -4.26 -14.11
N ILE A 126 -1.69 -3.06 -13.70
CA ILE A 126 -2.47 -1.84 -13.93
C ILE A 126 -1.74 -0.88 -14.87
N GLY A 127 -0.44 -0.71 -14.69
CA GLY A 127 0.42 0.13 -15.52
C GLY A 127 0.81 1.46 -14.88
N MET A 128 1.65 2.22 -15.59
CA MET A 128 2.22 3.48 -15.11
C MET A 128 1.17 4.56 -14.84
N ALA A 129 0.04 4.53 -15.52
CA ALA A 129 -1.03 5.51 -15.33
C ALA A 129 -1.58 5.54 -13.89
N ALA A 130 -1.47 4.42 -13.16
CA ALA A 130 -1.89 4.34 -11.77
C ALA A 130 -1.07 5.24 -10.84
N PHE A 131 0.13 5.66 -11.26
CA PHE A 131 1.03 6.50 -10.48
C PHE A 131 0.91 8.00 -10.81
N SER A 132 -0.08 8.39 -11.61
CA SER A 132 -0.35 9.78 -11.95
C SER A 132 -1.46 10.37 -11.06
N GLY A 133 -1.52 11.69 -10.93
CA GLY A 133 -2.52 12.37 -10.12
C GLY A 133 -2.47 11.92 -8.65
N PHE A 134 -3.60 11.49 -8.11
CA PHE A 134 -3.69 10.99 -6.73
C PHE A 134 -2.91 9.69 -6.52
N GLY A 135 -2.68 8.90 -7.58
CA GLY A 135 -1.85 7.70 -7.53
C GLY A 135 -0.39 7.99 -7.17
N LEU A 136 0.06 9.23 -7.37
CA LEU A 136 1.39 9.66 -6.95
C LEU A 136 1.59 9.52 -5.43
N LEU A 137 0.53 9.72 -4.64
CA LEU A 137 0.57 9.52 -3.19
C LEU A 137 0.92 8.07 -2.83
N ALA A 138 0.47 7.10 -3.64
CA ALA A 138 0.79 5.70 -3.45
C ALA A 138 2.29 5.39 -3.61
N VAL A 139 3.04 6.28 -4.27
CA VAL A 139 4.50 6.20 -4.40
C VAL A 139 5.18 7.03 -3.31
N LEU A 140 4.66 8.23 -3.02
CA LEU A 140 5.28 9.15 -2.07
C LEU A 140 5.26 8.63 -0.63
N ILE A 141 4.15 8.02 -0.19
CA ILE A 141 4.04 7.48 1.17
C ILE A 141 5.07 6.38 1.42
N PRO A 142 5.20 5.34 0.57
CA PRO A 142 6.27 4.35 0.71
C PRO A 142 7.66 4.94 0.70
N VAL A 143 7.93 5.91 -0.16
CA VAL A 143 9.25 6.58 -0.24
C VAL A 143 9.59 7.27 1.07
N ILE A 144 8.64 7.98 1.67
CA ILE A 144 8.83 8.65 2.96
C ILE A 144 9.16 7.61 4.05
N PHE A 145 8.42 6.50 4.12
CA PHE A 145 8.67 5.43 5.08
C PHE A 145 10.02 4.77 4.84
N ILE A 146 10.41 4.54 3.59
CA ILE A 146 11.73 3.97 3.24
C ILE A 146 12.84 4.88 3.76
N ILE A 147 12.72 6.20 3.56
CA ILE A 147 13.70 7.17 4.05
C ILE A 147 13.77 7.12 5.58
N LEU A 148 12.63 7.15 6.27
CA LEU A 148 12.57 7.14 7.73
C LEU A 148 13.16 5.86 8.31
N TYR A 149 12.83 4.69 7.76
CA TYR A 149 13.40 3.42 8.20
C TYR A 149 14.89 3.32 7.89
N THR A 150 15.32 3.79 6.72
CA THR A 150 16.73 3.76 6.33
C THR A 150 17.58 4.60 7.28
N VAL A 151 17.11 5.79 7.65
CA VAL A 151 17.80 6.65 8.63
C VAL A 151 17.87 5.97 10.00
N ASN A 152 16.86 5.21 10.37
CA ASN A 152 16.79 4.54 11.66
C ASN A 152 17.36 3.11 11.66
N ARG A 153 17.84 2.64 10.51
CA ARG A 153 18.40 1.30 10.36
C ARG A 153 19.60 1.04 11.28
N LYS A 154 20.32 2.09 11.66
CA LYS A 154 21.46 2.03 12.59
C LYS A 154 21.06 1.46 13.97
N HIS A 155 19.79 1.52 14.34
CA HIS A 155 19.29 0.97 15.60
C HIS A 155 19.06 -0.55 15.53
N LEU A 156 19.05 -1.13 14.33
CA LEU A 156 18.87 -2.56 14.12
C LEU A 156 20.26 -3.23 14.21
N VAL A 157 20.50 -3.95 15.28
CA VAL A 157 21.84 -4.46 15.66
C VAL A 157 21.99 -5.96 15.49
N ASN A 158 20.90 -6.68 15.37
CA ASN A 158 20.85 -8.14 15.21
C ASN A 158 20.48 -8.52 13.75
#